data_22b3d345dd5e448dc9a5cac20256ea5a
#
_entry.id   22b3d345dd5e448dc9a5cac20256ea5a
#
_cell.length_a   1.000
_cell.length_b   1.000
_cell.length_c   1.000
_cell.angle_alpha   90.00
_cell.angle_beta   90.00
_cell.angle_gamma   90.00
#
_symmetry.space_group_name_H-M   'P 1'
#
loop_
_entity.id
_entity.type
_entity.pdbx_description
1 polymer ?
#
loop_
_entity_poly.entity_id
_entity_poly.type
_entity_poly.pdbx_seq_one_letter_code
_entity_poly.pdbx_strand_id
1 'polypeptide(L)'
;MKIGIIGQGYVGTAIKVGFEPHYTVETYDKYDGWKTTIQLTDLVETCQVIFVCVPTPMNKDGSCHTDIVESVVKKIDDRVDLANIPKPTVVIKSTVPPGTTDRLHRKYKGVDVIFNPEFLTEMNFIEDFKNQSRIILGGVRRGTSILRQVYSKVFPHATIVKTNAKYAETVKYFINCFLGTKVSFANEMKMLCDEIDIDYDKVVEYATYDERLGKSHWAVPGPDGDLGFGGHCLPKDISAIVNGYGDMELLQAVLKVNDRVRENRDCIKKNK
;
A
#
# COMPACT_ATOMS: atom_id res chain seq x y z
N MET A 1 -13.63 -0.64 -22.00
CA MET A 1 -12.35 -0.91 -21.31
C MET A 1 -12.63 -1.92 -20.22
N LYS A 2 -11.89 -3.02 -20.21
CA LYS A 2 -11.92 -4.02 -19.14
C LYS A 2 -10.75 -3.80 -18.19
N ILE A 3 -10.99 -3.99 -16.92
CA ILE A 3 -10.00 -3.87 -15.83
C ILE A 3 -9.77 -5.26 -15.25
N GLY A 4 -8.51 -5.68 -15.18
CA GLY A 4 -8.08 -6.90 -14.50
C GLY A 4 -7.55 -6.60 -13.10
N ILE A 5 -7.79 -7.48 -12.15
CA ILE A 5 -7.24 -7.37 -10.80
C ILE A 5 -6.62 -8.72 -10.42
N ILE A 6 -5.34 -8.70 -10.09
CA ILE A 6 -4.58 -9.88 -9.65
C ILE A 6 -4.29 -9.74 -8.15
N GLY A 7 -4.82 -10.67 -7.35
CA GLY A 7 -4.82 -10.62 -5.89
C GLY A 7 -6.11 -10.00 -5.34
N GLN A 8 -6.88 -10.78 -4.57
CA GLN A 8 -8.19 -10.41 -4.03
C GLN A 8 -8.18 -10.33 -2.49
N GLY A 9 -7.08 -9.77 -1.92
CA GLY A 9 -7.04 -9.31 -0.53
C GLY A 9 -7.83 -8.00 -0.35
N TYR A 10 -7.60 -7.28 0.74
CA TYR A 10 -8.30 -6.02 1.05
C TYR A 10 -8.23 -5.00 -0.10
N VAL A 11 -7.03 -4.77 -0.66
CA VAL A 11 -6.81 -3.78 -1.72
C VAL A 11 -7.50 -4.20 -3.02
N GLY A 12 -7.32 -5.45 -3.46
CA GLY A 12 -7.95 -5.94 -4.69
C GLY A 12 -9.48 -5.94 -4.61
N THR A 13 -10.03 -6.32 -3.46
CA THR A 13 -11.47 -6.30 -3.20
C THR A 13 -12.02 -4.86 -3.21
N ALA A 14 -11.32 -3.91 -2.59
CA ALA A 14 -11.72 -2.50 -2.61
C ALA A 14 -11.77 -1.92 -4.04
N ILE A 15 -10.74 -2.23 -4.85
CA ILE A 15 -10.69 -1.80 -6.26
C ILE A 15 -11.85 -2.43 -7.05
N LYS A 16 -12.10 -3.73 -6.86
CA LYS A 16 -13.22 -4.43 -7.51
C LYS A 16 -14.53 -3.72 -7.22
N VAL A 17 -14.89 -3.58 -5.95
CA VAL A 17 -16.15 -2.96 -5.51
C VAL A 17 -16.28 -1.51 -6.02
N GLY A 18 -15.18 -0.74 -6.02
CA GLY A 18 -15.20 0.65 -6.46
C GLY A 18 -15.30 0.81 -7.98
N PHE A 19 -14.80 -0.14 -8.76
CA PHE A 19 -14.77 -0.03 -10.23
C PHE A 19 -15.90 -0.77 -10.94
N GLU A 20 -16.48 -1.83 -10.38
CA GLU A 20 -17.58 -2.60 -10.98
C GLU A 20 -18.78 -1.73 -11.45
N PRO A 21 -19.18 -0.64 -10.76
CA PRO A 21 -20.27 0.21 -11.25
C PRO A 21 -19.94 0.96 -12.54
N HIS A 22 -18.66 1.09 -12.92
CA HIS A 22 -18.19 1.93 -14.02
C HIS A 22 -17.51 1.17 -15.13
N TYR A 23 -17.01 -0.06 -14.86
CA TYR A 23 -16.20 -0.87 -15.78
C TYR A 23 -16.54 -2.35 -15.67
N THR A 24 -16.27 -3.11 -16.71
CA THR A 24 -16.19 -4.58 -16.61
C THR A 24 -14.91 -4.92 -15.85
N VAL A 25 -15.04 -5.59 -14.71
CA VAL A 25 -13.92 -5.97 -13.84
C VAL A 25 -13.78 -7.48 -13.84
N GLU A 26 -12.58 -7.95 -14.17
CA GLU A 26 -12.19 -9.36 -14.11
C GLU A 26 -11.15 -9.57 -13.00
N THR A 27 -11.24 -10.68 -12.30
CA THR A 27 -10.39 -10.95 -11.14
C THR A 27 -9.70 -12.29 -11.26
N TYR A 28 -8.46 -12.34 -10.76
CA TYR A 28 -7.70 -13.57 -10.59
C TYR A 28 -7.01 -13.59 -9.23
N ASP A 29 -7.20 -14.67 -8.47
CA ASP A 29 -6.46 -14.93 -7.25
C ASP A 29 -5.88 -16.33 -7.27
N LYS A 30 -4.60 -16.46 -6.94
CA LYS A 30 -3.90 -17.76 -7.01
C LYS A 30 -4.38 -18.73 -5.92
N TYR A 31 -4.78 -18.20 -4.77
CA TYR A 31 -5.09 -19.01 -3.58
C TYR A 31 -6.60 -19.10 -3.31
N ASP A 32 -7.35 -18.09 -3.71
CA ASP A 32 -8.80 -17.99 -3.52
C ASP A 32 -9.54 -18.14 -4.85
N GLY A 33 -9.63 -19.37 -5.36
CA GLY A 33 -10.25 -19.67 -6.66
C GLY A 33 -11.71 -19.18 -6.80
N TRP A 34 -12.47 -19.11 -5.69
CA TRP A 34 -13.83 -18.60 -5.67
C TRP A 34 -13.93 -17.06 -5.87
N LYS A 35 -12.82 -16.34 -5.72
CA LYS A 35 -12.69 -14.91 -6.05
C LYS A 35 -12.18 -14.66 -7.45
N THR A 36 -11.91 -15.71 -8.21
CA THR A 36 -11.44 -15.65 -9.58
C THR A 36 -12.61 -15.70 -10.55
N THR A 37 -12.72 -14.72 -11.45
CA THR A 37 -13.76 -14.69 -12.49
C THR A 37 -13.26 -15.32 -13.80
N ILE A 38 -11.97 -15.17 -14.13
CA ILE A 38 -11.34 -15.75 -15.33
C ILE A 38 -9.91 -16.22 -15.04
N GLN A 39 -9.35 -17.04 -15.94
CA GLN A 39 -7.95 -17.47 -15.85
C GLN A 39 -6.98 -16.29 -16.09
N LEU A 40 -5.77 -16.38 -15.54
CA LEU A 40 -4.75 -15.34 -15.66
C LEU A 40 -4.43 -15.00 -17.13
N THR A 41 -4.36 -16.02 -17.99
CA THR A 41 -4.11 -15.86 -19.43
C THR A 41 -5.17 -14.98 -20.09
N ASP A 42 -6.44 -15.29 -19.84
CA ASP A 42 -7.58 -14.58 -20.44
C ASP A 42 -7.70 -13.16 -19.87
N LEU A 43 -7.39 -12.98 -18.57
CA LEU A 43 -7.33 -11.66 -17.95
C LEU A 43 -6.30 -10.78 -18.65
N VAL A 44 -5.09 -11.29 -18.89
CA VAL A 44 -4.03 -10.54 -19.58
C VAL A 44 -4.43 -10.20 -21.01
N GLU A 45 -5.06 -11.12 -21.74
CA GLU A 45 -5.44 -10.90 -23.14
C GLU A 45 -6.59 -9.91 -23.34
N THR A 46 -7.48 -9.84 -22.35
CA THR A 46 -8.73 -9.07 -22.50
C THR A 46 -8.74 -7.73 -21.76
N CYS A 47 -7.86 -7.54 -20.75
CA CYS A 47 -7.86 -6.34 -19.92
C CYS A 47 -6.80 -5.33 -20.38
N GLN A 48 -7.18 -4.07 -20.51
CA GLN A 48 -6.29 -2.97 -20.91
C GLN A 48 -5.53 -2.35 -19.70
N VAL A 49 -6.11 -2.48 -18.51
CA VAL A 49 -5.51 -2.04 -17.24
C VAL A 49 -5.55 -3.21 -16.28
N ILE A 50 -4.41 -3.55 -15.70
CA ILE A 50 -4.27 -4.71 -14.80
C ILE A 50 -3.67 -4.25 -13.47
N PHE A 51 -4.47 -4.28 -12.41
CA PHE A 51 -4.02 -3.99 -11.05
C PHE A 51 -3.36 -5.22 -10.41
N VAL A 52 -2.16 -5.04 -9.88
CA VAL A 52 -1.40 -6.06 -9.16
C VAL A 52 -1.44 -5.74 -7.68
N CYS A 53 -2.22 -6.52 -6.93
CA CYS A 53 -2.54 -6.35 -5.50
C CYS A 53 -2.04 -7.55 -4.68
N VAL A 54 -0.87 -8.09 -5.02
CA VAL A 54 -0.30 -9.26 -4.37
C VAL A 54 0.51 -8.90 -3.13
N PRO A 55 0.72 -9.83 -2.18
CA PRO A 55 1.51 -9.57 -0.99
C PRO A 55 2.97 -9.18 -1.28
N THR A 56 3.50 -8.29 -0.44
CA THR A 56 4.93 -7.96 -0.36
C THR A 56 5.40 -8.17 1.09
N PRO A 57 5.61 -9.41 1.53
CA PRO A 57 5.97 -9.69 2.91
C PRO A 57 7.37 -9.14 3.25
N MET A 58 7.67 -9.07 4.55
CA MET A 58 8.98 -8.74 5.05
C MET A 58 9.91 -9.96 4.95
N ASN A 59 11.11 -9.78 4.44
CA ASN A 59 12.18 -10.77 4.48
C ASN A 59 12.72 -10.92 5.90
N LYS A 60 13.53 -11.97 6.15
CA LYS A 60 14.15 -12.21 7.46
C LYS A 60 15.10 -11.08 7.91
N ASP A 61 15.68 -10.38 6.97
CA ASP A 61 16.54 -9.21 7.20
C ASP A 61 15.79 -7.90 7.36
N GLY A 62 14.44 -7.94 7.34
CA GLY A 62 13.59 -6.75 7.44
C GLY A 62 13.34 -6.04 6.12
N SER A 63 13.98 -6.43 5.02
CA SER A 63 13.74 -5.84 3.70
C SER A 63 12.39 -6.25 3.12
N CYS A 64 11.91 -5.52 2.10
CA CYS A 64 10.66 -5.82 1.41
C CYS A 64 10.87 -6.91 0.36
N HIS A 65 10.09 -8.00 0.42
CA HIS A 65 10.10 -9.07 -0.57
C HIS A 65 9.28 -8.68 -1.80
N THR A 66 9.95 -8.39 -2.91
CA THR A 66 9.31 -7.92 -4.15
C THR A 66 9.15 -8.98 -5.23
N ASP A 67 9.69 -10.20 -5.03
CA ASP A 67 9.74 -11.25 -6.06
C ASP A 67 8.35 -11.70 -6.52
N ILE A 68 7.35 -11.65 -5.62
CA ILE A 68 5.96 -11.99 -5.96
C ILE A 68 5.43 -11.00 -7.00
N VAL A 69 5.63 -9.69 -6.76
CA VAL A 69 5.23 -8.63 -7.70
C VAL A 69 5.96 -8.80 -9.03
N GLU A 70 7.28 -9.00 -9.00
CA GLU A 70 8.08 -9.18 -10.21
C GLU A 70 7.65 -10.41 -11.00
N SER A 71 7.39 -11.54 -10.33
CA SER A 71 6.88 -12.78 -10.95
C SER A 71 5.56 -12.56 -11.67
N VAL A 72 4.64 -11.78 -11.08
CA VAL A 72 3.36 -11.45 -11.72
C VAL A 72 3.55 -10.56 -12.94
N VAL A 73 4.35 -9.49 -12.82
CA VAL A 73 4.66 -8.59 -13.95
C VAL A 73 5.32 -9.37 -15.09
N LYS A 74 6.26 -10.28 -14.77
CA LYS A 74 6.89 -11.17 -15.76
C LYS A 74 5.87 -12.04 -16.50
N LYS A 75 4.95 -12.68 -15.77
CA LYS A 75 3.93 -13.54 -16.39
C LYS A 75 3.00 -12.77 -17.33
N ILE A 76 2.70 -11.51 -16.98
CA ILE A 76 1.91 -10.63 -17.85
C ILE A 76 2.72 -10.31 -19.11
N ASP A 77 3.99 -9.89 -18.96
CA ASP A 77 4.88 -9.57 -20.07
C ASP A 77 5.07 -10.74 -21.03
N ASP A 78 5.41 -11.93 -20.50
CA ASP A 78 5.57 -13.18 -21.25
C ASP A 78 4.26 -13.50 -22.06
N ARG A 79 3.07 -13.26 -21.47
CA ARG A 79 1.80 -13.54 -22.15
C ARG A 79 1.48 -12.54 -23.23
N VAL A 80 1.80 -11.26 -23.01
CA VAL A 80 1.65 -10.19 -24.01
C VAL A 80 2.48 -10.50 -25.26
N ASP A 81 3.73 -10.88 -25.06
CA ASP A 81 4.64 -11.24 -26.16
C ASP A 81 4.16 -12.49 -26.90
N LEU A 82 3.78 -13.55 -26.15
CA LEU A 82 3.30 -14.81 -26.73
C LEU A 82 2.01 -14.64 -27.56
N ALA A 83 1.06 -13.87 -27.05
CA ALA A 83 -0.24 -13.64 -27.69
C ALA A 83 -0.21 -12.50 -28.73
N ASN A 84 0.91 -11.77 -28.83
CA ASN A 84 1.09 -10.61 -29.71
C ASN A 84 -0.05 -9.58 -29.58
N ILE A 85 -0.38 -9.23 -28.33
CA ILE A 85 -1.46 -8.29 -28.01
C ILE A 85 -0.93 -6.90 -27.67
N PRO A 86 -1.77 -5.85 -27.73
CA PRO A 86 -1.39 -4.49 -27.31
C PRO A 86 -0.94 -4.45 -25.86
N LYS A 87 0.10 -3.66 -25.57
CA LYS A 87 0.63 -3.46 -24.21
C LYS A 87 -0.42 -2.99 -23.21
N PRO A 88 -0.75 -3.77 -22.18
CA PRO A 88 -1.60 -3.30 -21.10
C PRO A 88 -0.84 -2.33 -20.19
N THR A 89 -1.60 -1.53 -19.43
CA THR A 89 -1.06 -0.78 -18.29
C THR A 89 -1.13 -1.65 -17.03
N VAL A 90 0.02 -2.04 -16.52
CA VAL A 90 0.15 -2.82 -15.28
C VAL A 90 0.35 -1.87 -14.11
N VAL A 91 -0.54 -1.93 -13.12
CA VAL A 91 -0.60 -1.00 -11.99
C VAL A 91 -0.22 -1.74 -10.71
N ILE A 92 0.96 -1.46 -10.18
CA ILE A 92 1.39 -2.00 -8.90
C ILE A 92 0.70 -1.21 -7.78
N LYS A 93 -0.10 -1.90 -6.98
CA LYS A 93 -0.75 -1.39 -5.77
C LYS A 93 -0.01 -1.79 -4.50
N SER A 94 0.69 -2.92 -4.56
CA SER A 94 1.50 -3.42 -3.46
C SER A 94 2.63 -2.46 -3.14
N THR A 95 2.91 -2.21 -1.86
CA THR A 95 4.02 -1.35 -1.44
C THR A 95 5.35 -1.99 -1.85
N VAL A 96 6.16 -1.26 -2.60
CA VAL A 96 7.47 -1.69 -3.08
C VAL A 96 8.51 -0.59 -2.85
N PRO A 97 9.80 -0.95 -2.65
CA PRO A 97 10.87 0.02 -2.45
C PRO A 97 11.01 1.01 -3.61
N PRO A 98 11.37 2.29 -3.34
CA PRO A 98 11.59 3.30 -4.36
C PRO A 98 12.56 2.86 -5.46
N GLY A 99 12.11 2.98 -6.72
CA GLY A 99 12.84 2.55 -7.93
C GLY A 99 12.45 1.17 -8.46
N THR A 100 11.61 0.41 -7.75
CA THR A 100 11.13 -0.91 -8.17
C THR A 100 10.33 -0.83 -9.46
N THR A 101 9.37 0.07 -9.55
CA THR A 101 8.52 0.24 -10.75
C THR A 101 9.33 0.61 -11.98
N ASP A 102 10.28 1.55 -11.86
CA ASP A 102 11.16 1.94 -12.96
C ASP A 102 12.06 0.77 -13.41
N ARG A 103 12.55 -0.05 -12.47
CA ARG A 103 13.34 -1.26 -12.77
C ARG A 103 12.50 -2.26 -13.55
N LEU A 104 11.27 -2.55 -13.08
CA LEU A 104 10.37 -3.48 -13.75
C LEU A 104 9.95 -2.98 -15.15
N HIS A 105 9.62 -1.69 -15.29
CA HIS A 105 9.28 -1.10 -16.59
C HIS A 105 10.43 -1.16 -17.59
N ARG A 106 11.69 -0.99 -17.12
CA ARG A 106 12.86 -1.15 -18.00
C ARG A 106 13.13 -2.60 -18.37
N LYS A 107 12.84 -3.55 -17.48
CA LYS A 107 13.10 -4.98 -17.69
C LYS A 107 12.04 -5.62 -18.61
N TYR A 108 10.77 -5.32 -18.40
CA TYR A 108 9.63 -5.93 -19.09
C TYR A 108 9.05 -4.96 -20.13
N LYS A 109 9.23 -5.27 -21.43
CA LYS A 109 8.95 -4.34 -22.53
C LYS A 109 7.54 -4.46 -23.12
N GLY A 110 6.86 -5.58 -22.88
CA GLY A 110 5.47 -5.81 -23.29
C GLY A 110 4.43 -5.06 -22.44
N VAL A 111 4.84 -4.37 -21.36
CA VAL A 111 3.92 -3.72 -20.43
C VAL A 111 4.33 -2.29 -20.07
N ASP A 112 3.37 -1.42 -19.79
CA ASP A 112 3.62 -0.14 -19.11
C ASP A 112 3.41 -0.32 -17.63
N VAL A 113 4.48 -0.32 -16.83
CA VAL A 113 4.40 -0.50 -15.37
C VAL A 113 4.25 0.84 -14.69
N ILE A 114 3.21 0.97 -13.86
CA ILE A 114 2.83 2.17 -13.10
C ILE A 114 2.71 1.80 -11.63
N PHE A 115 3.08 2.71 -10.74
CA PHE A 115 2.83 2.61 -9.31
C PHE A 115 1.65 3.49 -8.91
N ASN A 116 0.73 2.94 -8.13
CA ASN A 116 -0.39 3.67 -7.56
C ASN A 116 -0.57 3.25 -6.10
N PRO A 117 0.03 4.00 -5.14
CA PRO A 117 -0.10 3.69 -3.72
C PRO A 117 -1.56 3.66 -3.28
N GLU A 118 -1.83 2.82 -2.29
CA GLU A 118 -3.08 2.80 -1.55
C GLU A 118 -2.87 3.43 -0.16
N PHE A 119 -3.95 3.98 0.41
CA PHE A 119 -3.97 4.59 1.74
C PHE A 119 -5.16 4.09 2.55
N LEU A 120 -5.48 2.81 2.38
CA LEU A 120 -6.64 2.15 2.98
C LEU A 120 -6.27 1.63 4.38
N THR A 121 -7.25 1.66 5.28
CA THR A 121 -7.17 0.96 6.55
C THR A 121 -7.77 -0.44 6.41
N GLU A 122 -7.22 -1.43 7.12
CA GLU A 122 -7.72 -2.81 7.03
C GLU A 122 -9.18 -2.95 7.48
N MET A 123 -9.63 -2.11 8.42
CA MET A 123 -11.00 -2.15 8.95
C MET A 123 -12.03 -1.53 8.01
N ASN A 124 -11.64 -0.48 7.25
CA ASN A 124 -12.59 0.32 6.45
C ASN A 124 -12.19 0.40 4.97
N PHE A 125 -11.44 -0.58 4.45
CA PHE A 125 -10.81 -0.55 3.13
C PHE A 125 -11.77 -0.23 1.97
N ILE A 126 -13.03 -0.67 2.03
CA ILE A 126 -14.03 -0.38 1.00
C ILE A 126 -14.45 1.09 1.05
N GLU A 127 -14.79 1.60 2.23
CA GLU A 127 -15.22 2.99 2.39
C GLU A 127 -14.07 3.97 2.19
N ASP A 128 -12.88 3.63 2.66
CA ASP A 128 -11.66 4.43 2.39
C ASP A 128 -11.39 4.52 0.88
N PHE A 129 -11.60 3.43 0.12
CA PHE A 129 -11.45 3.45 -1.32
C PHE A 129 -12.50 4.31 -2.01
N LYS A 130 -13.77 4.19 -1.62
CA LYS A 130 -14.88 4.99 -2.18
C LYS A 130 -14.74 6.48 -1.91
N ASN A 131 -14.21 6.85 -0.74
CA ASN A 131 -14.11 8.23 -0.26
C ASN A 131 -12.73 8.84 -0.46
N GLN A 132 -11.85 8.23 -1.27
CA GLN A 132 -10.51 8.76 -1.49
C GLN A 132 -10.54 10.15 -2.15
N SER A 133 -9.91 11.12 -1.49
CA SER A 133 -9.82 12.50 -1.97
C SER A 133 -8.57 12.78 -2.84
N ARG A 134 -7.60 11.85 -2.82
CA ARG A 134 -6.33 11.96 -3.57
C ARG A 134 -5.92 10.63 -4.19
N ILE A 135 -5.40 10.70 -5.39
CA ILE A 135 -4.89 9.55 -6.15
C ILE A 135 -3.53 9.93 -6.70
N ILE A 136 -2.50 9.13 -6.43
CA ILE A 136 -1.13 9.37 -6.89
C ILE A 136 -0.79 8.32 -7.93
N LEU A 137 -0.35 8.76 -9.10
CA LEU A 137 -0.02 7.91 -10.25
C LEU A 137 1.45 8.14 -10.62
N GLY A 138 2.31 7.17 -10.35
CA GLY A 138 3.74 7.25 -10.61
C GLY A 138 4.18 6.35 -11.76
N GLY A 139 4.88 6.91 -12.75
CA GLY A 139 5.44 6.14 -13.86
C GLY A 139 5.36 6.84 -15.22
N VAL A 140 5.43 6.05 -16.29
CA VAL A 140 5.47 6.57 -17.67
C VAL A 140 4.18 7.31 -18.05
N ARG A 141 4.34 8.37 -18.85
CA ARG A 141 3.25 9.30 -19.22
C ARG A 141 2.05 8.60 -19.86
N ARG A 142 2.26 7.59 -20.70
CA ARG A 142 1.17 6.84 -21.37
C ARG A 142 0.30 6.15 -20.31
N GLY A 143 0.89 5.34 -19.44
CA GLY A 143 0.17 4.59 -18.42
C GLY A 143 -0.52 5.49 -17.39
N THR A 144 0.18 6.53 -16.89
CA THR A 144 -0.43 7.50 -15.94
C THR A 144 -1.58 8.28 -16.57
N SER A 145 -1.56 8.53 -17.87
CA SER A 145 -2.67 9.20 -18.58
C SER A 145 -3.89 8.31 -18.72
N ILE A 146 -3.69 7.02 -19.03
CA ILE A 146 -4.77 6.01 -19.06
C ILE A 146 -5.42 5.89 -17.68
N LEU A 147 -4.59 5.72 -16.65
CA LEU A 147 -5.09 5.62 -15.27
C LEU A 147 -5.83 6.88 -14.81
N ARG A 148 -5.36 8.06 -15.19
CA ARG A 148 -6.07 9.30 -14.88
C ARG A 148 -7.50 9.27 -15.44
N GLN A 149 -7.68 8.82 -16.68
CA GLN A 149 -9.02 8.71 -17.28
C GLN A 149 -9.88 7.68 -16.52
N VAL A 150 -9.30 6.53 -16.15
CA VAL A 150 -9.99 5.50 -15.38
C VAL A 150 -10.47 6.06 -14.04
N TYR A 151 -9.57 6.68 -13.28
CA TYR A 151 -9.90 7.21 -11.96
C TYR A 151 -10.81 8.43 -12.00
N SER A 152 -10.66 9.35 -12.97
CA SER A 152 -11.52 10.52 -13.09
C SER A 152 -12.99 10.19 -13.35
N LYS A 153 -13.27 9.04 -13.98
CA LYS A 153 -14.64 8.57 -14.20
C LYS A 153 -15.29 8.09 -12.89
N VAL A 154 -14.51 7.48 -12.01
CA VAL A 154 -15.01 6.88 -10.76
C VAL A 154 -14.98 7.91 -9.62
N PHE A 155 -13.94 8.75 -9.59
CA PHE A 155 -13.69 9.74 -8.53
C PHE A 155 -13.55 11.15 -9.12
N PRO A 156 -14.64 11.77 -9.60
CA PRO A 156 -14.59 13.07 -10.28
C PRO A 156 -14.09 14.22 -9.39
N HIS A 157 -14.21 14.06 -8.07
CA HIS A 157 -13.80 15.08 -7.09
C HIS A 157 -12.40 14.82 -6.48
N ALA A 158 -11.77 13.69 -6.79
CA ALA A 158 -10.45 13.38 -6.25
C ALA A 158 -9.35 14.16 -6.96
N THR A 159 -8.38 14.67 -6.18
CA THR A 159 -7.16 15.25 -6.74
C THR A 159 -6.27 14.14 -7.30
N ILE A 160 -6.03 14.13 -8.61
CA ILE A 160 -5.17 13.14 -9.27
C ILE A 160 -3.82 13.77 -9.58
N VAL A 161 -2.77 13.30 -8.89
CA VAL A 161 -1.38 13.72 -9.08
C VAL A 161 -0.66 12.71 -9.97
N LYS A 162 -0.09 13.19 -11.10
CA LYS A 162 0.81 12.38 -11.93
C LYS A 162 2.25 12.78 -11.66
N THR A 163 3.09 11.78 -11.40
CA THR A 163 4.50 11.97 -11.08
C THR A 163 5.34 10.80 -11.61
N ASN A 164 6.65 10.79 -11.38
CA ASN A 164 7.44 9.59 -11.65
C ASN A 164 7.25 8.53 -10.56
N ALA A 165 7.64 7.28 -10.88
CA ALA A 165 7.40 6.15 -9.99
C ALA A 165 8.10 6.30 -8.63
N LYS A 166 9.36 6.75 -8.59
CA LYS A 166 10.11 6.90 -7.35
C LYS A 166 9.44 7.84 -6.35
N TYR A 167 8.88 8.97 -6.82
CA TYR A 167 8.13 9.87 -5.92
C TYR A 167 6.89 9.20 -5.36
N ALA A 168 6.12 8.51 -6.20
CA ALA A 168 4.89 7.84 -5.74
C ALA A 168 5.20 6.72 -4.73
N GLU A 169 6.23 5.91 -4.99
CA GLU A 169 6.72 4.88 -4.08
C GLU A 169 7.19 5.49 -2.75
N THR A 170 7.98 6.56 -2.81
CA THR A 170 8.48 7.26 -1.60
C THR A 170 7.36 7.86 -0.77
N VAL A 171 6.32 8.43 -1.41
CA VAL A 171 5.15 8.98 -0.69
C VAL A 171 4.46 7.92 0.18
N LYS A 172 4.34 6.68 -0.31
CA LYS A 172 3.75 5.59 0.50
C LYS A 172 4.57 5.34 1.76
N TYR A 173 5.89 5.19 1.63
CA TYR A 173 6.77 4.99 2.77
C TYR A 173 6.82 6.19 3.71
N PHE A 174 6.87 7.42 3.15
CA PHE A 174 6.85 8.64 3.96
C PHE A 174 5.65 8.68 4.90
N ILE A 175 4.46 8.38 4.38
CA ILE A 175 3.23 8.38 5.18
C ILE A 175 3.29 7.29 6.25
N ASN A 176 3.62 6.05 5.88
CA ASN A 176 3.62 4.93 6.82
C ASN A 176 4.71 5.09 7.90
N CYS A 177 5.90 5.57 7.54
CA CYS A 177 6.96 5.87 8.50
C CYS A 177 6.54 6.99 9.47
N PHE A 178 5.93 8.06 8.96
CA PHE A 178 5.44 9.15 9.82
C PHE A 178 4.33 8.68 10.77
N LEU A 179 3.38 7.88 10.29
CA LEU A 179 2.31 7.34 11.14
C LEU A 179 2.86 6.42 12.23
N GLY A 180 3.82 5.55 11.92
CA GLY A 180 4.47 4.73 12.93
C GLY A 180 5.27 5.55 13.96
N THR A 181 5.96 6.61 13.51
CA THR A 181 6.64 7.56 14.42
C THR A 181 5.64 8.22 15.36
N LYS A 182 4.49 8.63 14.84
CA LYS A 182 3.41 9.24 15.61
C LYS A 182 2.87 8.30 16.69
N VAL A 183 2.65 7.02 16.34
CA VAL A 183 2.20 6.01 17.32
C VAL A 183 3.26 5.76 18.39
N SER A 184 4.54 5.64 18.03
CA SER A 184 5.61 5.48 19.04
C SER A 184 5.70 6.67 19.97
N PHE A 185 5.61 7.89 19.43
CA PHE A 185 5.57 9.12 20.22
C PHE A 185 4.35 9.14 21.18
N ALA A 186 3.16 8.76 20.67
CA ALA A 186 1.94 8.69 21.49
C ALA A 186 2.09 7.74 22.67
N ASN A 187 2.72 6.58 22.47
CA ASN A 187 2.98 5.62 23.53
C ASN A 187 3.96 6.17 24.60
N GLU A 188 5.02 6.88 24.21
CA GLU A 188 5.94 7.51 25.16
C GLU A 188 5.26 8.64 25.94
N MET A 189 4.41 9.45 25.28
CA MET A 189 3.63 10.49 25.96
C MET A 189 2.58 9.90 26.91
N LYS A 190 1.98 8.75 26.58
CA LYS A 190 1.10 8.02 27.50
C LYS A 190 1.86 7.58 28.76
N MET A 191 3.08 7.03 28.59
CA MET A 191 3.91 6.65 29.75
C MET A 191 4.25 7.85 30.64
N LEU A 192 4.58 9.01 30.04
CA LEU A 192 4.80 10.24 30.79
C LEU A 192 3.55 10.66 31.58
N CYS A 193 2.36 10.63 30.93
CA CYS A 193 1.12 11.00 31.61
C CYS A 193 0.81 10.08 32.79
N ASP A 194 1.09 8.78 32.63
CA ASP A 194 0.91 7.81 33.73
C ASP A 194 1.89 8.06 34.88
N GLU A 195 3.14 8.44 34.59
CA GLU A 195 4.15 8.76 35.65
C GLU A 195 3.78 9.98 36.46
N ILE A 196 3.17 10.99 35.84
CA ILE A 196 2.77 12.23 36.53
C ILE A 196 1.29 12.30 36.90
N ASP A 197 0.58 11.15 36.83
CA ASP A 197 -0.82 10.98 37.26
C ASP A 197 -1.80 11.95 36.58
N ILE A 198 -1.71 12.09 35.22
CA ILE A 198 -2.65 12.87 34.44
C ILE A 198 -3.30 12.04 33.30
N ASP A 199 -4.49 12.44 32.89
CA ASP A 199 -5.26 11.78 31.86
C ASP A 199 -4.67 12.06 30.46
N TYR A 200 -4.11 11.03 29.84
CA TYR A 200 -3.54 11.09 28.49
C TYR A 200 -4.56 11.50 27.43
N ASP A 201 -5.79 11.01 27.50
CA ASP A 201 -6.80 11.29 26.48
C ASP A 201 -7.17 12.79 26.47
N LYS A 202 -7.21 13.43 27.64
CA LYS A 202 -7.38 14.88 27.76
C LYS A 202 -6.19 15.65 27.20
N VAL A 203 -4.97 15.16 27.45
CA VAL A 203 -3.76 15.78 26.86
C VAL A 203 -3.84 15.74 25.34
N VAL A 204 -4.21 14.60 24.74
CA VAL A 204 -4.37 14.45 23.30
C VAL A 204 -5.50 15.34 22.76
N GLU A 205 -6.65 15.37 23.44
CA GLU A 205 -7.77 16.24 23.07
C GLU A 205 -7.30 17.70 22.94
N TYR A 206 -6.64 18.23 23.97
CA TYR A 206 -6.19 19.63 23.98
C TYR A 206 -5.06 19.88 22.99
N ALA A 207 -4.09 18.97 22.88
CA ALA A 207 -2.99 19.09 21.93
C ALA A 207 -3.48 19.11 20.46
N THR A 208 -4.52 18.32 20.14
CA THR A 208 -5.06 18.23 18.78
C THR A 208 -5.97 19.39 18.37
N TYR A 209 -6.19 20.39 19.22
CA TYR A 209 -6.68 21.71 18.79
C TYR A 209 -5.67 22.41 17.87
N ASP A 210 -4.39 22.08 17.96
CA ASP A 210 -3.42 22.44 16.93
C ASP A 210 -3.57 21.51 15.71
N GLU A 211 -4.18 22.04 14.64
CA GLU A 211 -4.46 21.29 13.41
C GLU A 211 -3.22 20.69 12.76
N ARG A 212 -2.01 21.22 13.03
CA ARG A 212 -0.74 20.68 12.53
C ARG A 212 -0.47 19.26 12.98
N LEU A 213 -1.03 18.84 14.11
CA LEU A 213 -0.87 17.49 14.64
C LEU A 213 -1.78 16.46 13.95
N GLY A 214 -2.91 16.90 13.39
CA GLY A 214 -3.94 16.01 12.83
C GLY A 214 -4.54 15.09 13.90
N LYS A 215 -5.72 14.53 13.64
CA LYS A 215 -6.53 13.83 14.64
C LYS A 215 -6.32 12.31 14.73
N SER A 216 -5.57 11.70 13.80
CA SER A 216 -5.43 10.25 13.73
C SER A 216 -4.17 9.72 14.43
N HIS A 217 -4.14 8.45 14.81
CA HIS A 217 -2.99 7.71 15.34
C HIS A 217 -2.49 8.18 16.71
N TRP A 218 -3.38 8.70 17.55
CA TRP A 218 -3.09 9.09 18.92
C TRP A 218 -3.61 8.09 19.96
N ALA A 219 -4.51 7.17 19.60
CA ALA A 219 -5.08 6.21 20.54
C ALA A 219 -4.02 5.28 21.12
N VAL A 220 -3.99 5.18 22.45
CA VAL A 220 -3.15 4.25 23.24
C VAL A 220 -4.01 3.66 24.35
N PRO A 221 -4.32 2.34 24.31
CA PRO A 221 -3.89 1.35 23.32
C PRO A 221 -4.44 1.61 21.92
N GLY A 222 -3.81 0.97 20.94
CA GLY A 222 -4.21 1.05 19.52
C GLY A 222 -5.55 0.36 19.23
N PRO A 223 -6.04 0.41 17.97
CA PRO A 223 -7.33 -0.20 17.59
C PRO A 223 -7.39 -1.72 17.80
N ASP A 224 -6.25 -2.39 17.88
CA ASP A 224 -6.12 -3.83 18.17
C ASP A 224 -6.06 -4.14 19.68
N GLY A 225 -6.19 -3.12 20.53
CA GLY A 225 -6.16 -3.24 22.00
C GLY A 225 -4.76 -3.38 22.60
N ASP A 226 -3.70 -3.30 21.77
CA ASP A 226 -2.31 -3.42 22.22
C ASP A 226 -1.58 -2.07 22.15
N LEU A 227 -0.46 -1.94 22.83
CA LEU A 227 0.43 -0.79 22.76
C LEU A 227 1.24 -0.81 21.45
N GLY A 228 1.74 0.36 21.05
CA GLY A 228 2.51 0.48 19.81
C GLY A 228 1.67 0.28 18.55
N PHE A 229 2.34 0.02 17.45
CA PHE A 229 1.71 -0.28 16.16
C PHE A 229 1.94 -1.73 15.74
N GLY A 230 0.86 -2.37 15.28
CA GLY A 230 0.83 -3.72 14.74
C GLY A 230 0.33 -3.75 13.30
N GLY A 231 -0.34 -4.86 12.96
CA GLY A 231 -0.83 -5.11 11.62
C GLY A 231 0.28 -5.41 10.62
N HIS A 232 -0.08 -5.44 9.34
CA HIS A 232 0.84 -5.87 8.29
C HIS A 232 1.65 -4.73 7.64
N CYS A 233 1.19 -3.47 7.77
CA CYS A 233 1.73 -2.35 6.98
C CYS A 233 2.85 -1.59 7.69
N LEU A 234 2.58 -1.02 8.88
CA LEU A 234 3.54 -0.12 9.53
C LEU A 234 4.85 -0.82 9.92
N PRO A 235 4.85 -1.98 10.61
CA PRO A 235 6.09 -2.66 10.97
C PRO A 235 6.94 -3.02 9.74
N LYS A 236 6.30 -3.57 8.71
CA LYS A 236 6.96 -4.00 7.47
C LYS A 236 7.58 -2.81 6.71
N ASP A 237 6.83 -1.72 6.55
CA ASP A 237 7.26 -0.60 5.73
C ASP A 237 8.37 0.21 6.41
N ILE A 238 8.28 0.42 7.74
CA ILE A 238 9.36 1.07 8.50
C ILE A 238 10.63 0.21 8.47
N SER A 239 10.50 -1.10 8.69
CA SER A 239 11.62 -2.04 8.62
C SER A 239 12.27 -2.02 7.24
N ALA A 240 11.48 -2.00 6.15
CA ALA A 240 12.00 -1.94 4.78
C ALA A 240 12.83 -0.67 4.51
N ILE A 241 12.44 0.47 5.07
CA ILE A 241 13.22 1.71 4.95
C ILE A 241 14.49 1.66 5.78
N VAL A 242 14.40 1.21 7.03
CA VAL A 242 15.56 1.10 7.93
C VAL A 242 16.63 0.15 7.37
N ASN A 243 16.22 -0.97 6.78
CA ASN A 243 17.15 -1.97 6.23
C ASN A 243 17.58 -1.70 4.78
N GLY A 244 16.83 -0.87 4.04
CA GLY A 244 17.11 -0.57 2.64
C GLY A 244 17.91 0.71 2.37
N TYR A 245 17.93 1.66 3.31
CA TYR A 245 18.43 3.02 3.06
C TYR A 245 19.20 3.59 4.26
N GLY A 246 20.49 3.33 4.37
CA GLY A 246 21.45 4.05 5.22
C GLY A 246 21.01 4.34 6.66
N ASP A 247 21.55 5.43 7.22
CA ASP A 247 21.40 5.79 8.63
C ASP A 247 20.02 6.45 8.91
N MET A 248 19.02 5.64 9.20
CA MET A 248 17.68 6.07 9.57
C MET A 248 17.49 6.02 11.10
N GLU A 249 18.30 6.78 11.86
CA GLU A 249 18.34 6.73 13.33
C GLU A 249 16.98 6.91 13.99
N LEU A 250 16.19 7.90 13.54
CA LEU A 250 14.84 8.13 14.08
C LEU A 250 13.94 6.92 13.88
N LEU A 251 13.92 6.33 12.66
CA LEU A 251 13.07 5.18 12.38
C LEU A 251 13.53 3.91 13.10
N GLN A 252 14.85 3.76 13.33
CA GLN A 252 15.39 2.71 14.17
C GLN A 252 14.91 2.87 15.63
N ALA A 253 14.91 4.10 16.16
CA ALA A 253 14.37 4.38 17.51
C ALA A 253 12.86 4.08 17.56
N VAL A 254 12.10 4.44 16.54
CA VAL A 254 10.66 4.12 16.43
C VAL A 254 10.40 2.61 16.52
N LEU A 255 11.17 1.79 15.79
CA LEU A 255 11.07 0.33 15.89
C LEU A 255 11.42 -0.18 17.30
N LYS A 256 12.49 0.36 17.92
CA LYS A 256 12.88 -0.01 19.29
C LYS A 256 11.80 0.33 20.32
N VAL A 257 11.17 1.50 20.20
CA VAL A 257 10.04 1.88 21.08
C VAL A 257 8.89 0.90 20.88
N ASN A 258 8.53 0.62 19.64
CA ASN A 258 7.46 -0.31 19.32
C ASN A 258 7.73 -1.72 19.87
N ASP A 259 8.94 -2.24 19.70
CA ASP A 259 9.35 -3.55 20.24
C ASP A 259 9.34 -3.61 21.77
N ARG A 260 9.60 -2.47 22.45
CA ARG A 260 9.57 -2.38 23.91
C ARG A 260 8.16 -2.40 24.48
N VAL A 261 7.22 -1.67 23.83
CA VAL A 261 5.87 -1.48 24.39
C VAL A 261 4.88 -2.55 23.95
N ARG A 262 5.10 -3.17 22.79
CA ARG A 262 4.15 -4.10 22.21
C ARG A 262 4.33 -5.52 22.72
N GLU A 263 3.26 -6.12 23.25
CA GLU A 263 3.24 -7.50 23.71
C GLU A 263 2.96 -8.49 22.58
N ASN A 264 2.03 -8.15 21.69
CA ASN A 264 1.62 -9.00 20.59
C ASN A 264 2.43 -8.73 19.31
N ARG A 265 3.38 -9.63 18.99
CA ARG A 265 4.31 -9.54 17.84
C ARG A 265 3.87 -10.39 16.66
N ASP A 266 2.58 -10.51 16.40
CA ASP A 266 2.01 -11.43 15.40
C ASP A 266 2.53 -11.26 13.97
N CYS A 267 2.91 -10.05 13.57
CA CYS A 267 3.49 -9.78 12.25
C CYS A 267 4.89 -10.39 12.05
N ILE A 268 5.62 -10.70 13.14
CA ILE A 268 6.96 -11.29 13.08
C ILE A 268 6.90 -12.83 13.17
N LYS A 269 5.87 -13.39 13.81
CA LYS A 269 5.77 -14.84 14.09
C LYS A 269 5.17 -15.67 12.95
N LYS A 270 4.45 -15.11 11.99
CA LYS A 270 3.80 -15.86 10.89
C LYS A 270 4.72 -16.27 9.75
N ASN A 271 6.00 -15.93 9.81
CA ASN A 271 7.02 -16.32 8.80
C ASN A 271 8.00 -17.40 9.29
N LYS A 272 7.59 -18.23 10.26
CA LYS A 272 8.34 -19.43 10.64
C LYS A 272 7.77 -20.68 10.01
#